data_0673c76129658fe08d17855dcc29052d
#
_entry.id   0673c76129658fe08d17855dcc29052d
#
_cell.length_a   1.000
_cell.length_b   1.000
_cell.length_c   1.000
_cell.angle_alpha   90.00
_cell.angle_beta   90.00
_cell.angle_gamma   90.00
#
_symmetry.space_group_name_H-M   'P 1'
#
loop_
_entity.id
_entity.type
_entity.pdbx_description
1 polymer ?
#
loop_
_entity_poly.entity_id
_entity_poly.type
_entity_poly.pdbx_seq_one_letter_code
_entity_poly.pdbx_strand_id
1 'polypeptide(L)'
;MTRLHAHARWVFAALALPALALAAPIAREELTALCANAEDQAQCGRLVEARQLTRLSRIAERVGDELRVSLSPFGLTIFRDTVNVTGATSYAVWDYLEKLDTLVLFTTDGDRSGFLLLQRHGGGEYRVPSEPVMAPDERHFATADFCANDCDNRVAVWRIERNGVRKESTWSPPTPWSDVSVTWRNADTIALEYSRPDDAQPRTLLRRLGDPSWQNASTK
;
A
#
# COMPACT_ATOMS: atom_id res chain seq x y z
N MET A 1 12.94 29.91 72.01
CA MET A 1 13.39 30.27 70.65
C MET A 1 13.23 29.04 69.77
N THR A 2 12.08 28.96 69.11
CA THR A 2 11.69 27.77 68.28
C THR A 2 11.71 28.20 66.85
N ARG A 3 12.61 27.60 66.01
CA ARG A 3 12.71 27.89 64.58
C ARG A 3 11.80 26.95 63.83
N LEU A 4 10.77 27.48 63.14
CA LEU A 4 9.97 26.78 62.17
C LEU A 4 10.77 26.68 60.88
N HIS A 5 10.95 25.43 60.34
CA HIS A 5 11.45 25.16 59.00
C HIS A 5 10.25 24.96 58.08
N ALA A 6 10.08 25.89 57.13
CA ALA A 6 9.09 25.77 56.06
C ALA A 6 9.68 24.92 54.93
N HIS A 7 9.11 23.74 54.70
CA HIS A 7 9.44 22.92 53.53
C HIS A 7 8.59 23.34 52.33
N ALA A 8 9.22 23.98 51.34
CA ALA A 8 8.60 24.26 50.04
C ALA A 8 8.51 22.98 49.25
N ARG A 9 7.29 22.47 48.98
CA ARG A 9 7.01 21.36 48.09
C ARG A 9 6.90 21.89 46.65
N TRP A 10 7.89 21.58 45.83
CA TRP A 10 7.83 21.81 44.38
C TRP A 10 6.95 20.74 43.74
N VAL A 11 5.79 21.15 43.22
CA VAL A 11 4.91 20.29 42.40
C VAL A 11 5.38 20.39 40.95
N PHE A 12 6.06 19.35 40.47
CA PHE A 12 6.34 19.22 39.07
C PHE A 12 5.07 18.80 38.34
N ALA A 13 4.46 19.74 37.63
CA ALA A 13 3.40 19.41 36.64
C ALA A 13 4.06 18.76 35.45
N ALA A 14 3.88 17.44 35.27
CA ALA A 14 4.27 16.71 34.08
C ALA A 14 3.35 17.13 32.93
N LEU A 15 3.84 17.94 32.00
CA LEU A 15 3.19 18.21 30.72
C LEU A 15 3.22 16.92 29.89
N ALA A 16 2.09 16.23 29.85
CA ALA A 16 1.88 15.14 28.91
C ALA A 16 1.75 15.74 27.49
N LEU A 17 2.82 15.67 26.70
CA LEU A 17 2.78 15.96 25.28
C LEU A 17 1.88 14.91 24.61
N PRO A 18 0.87 15.30 23.79
CA PRO A 18 0.12 14.35 23.02
C PRO A 18 1.08 13.63 22.05
N ALA A 19 1.20 12.32 22.19
CA ALA A 19 1.89 11.50 21.21
C ALA A 19 1.18 11.72 19.86
N LEU A 20 1.86 12.30 18.89
CA LEU A 20 1.41 12.31 17.49
C LEU A 20 1.28 10.85 17.08
N ALA A 21 0.05 10.37 17.00
CA ALA A 21 -0.23 9.04 16.49
C ALA A 21 0.22 9.04 15.00
N LEU A 22 1.37 8.42 14.74
CA LEU A 22 1.82 8.11 13.39
C LEU A 22 0.71 7.33 12.71
N ALA A 23 0.39 7.71 11.48
CA ALA A 23 -0.66 7.07 10.69
C ALA A 23 -0.23 5.63 10.39
N ALA A 24 -0.66 4.67 11.20
CA ALA A 24 -0.46 3.26 10.90
C ALA A 24 -1.31 2.87 9.68
N PRO A 25 -0.81 1.97 8.81
CA PRO A 25 -1.60 1.42 7.72
C PRO A 25 -2.88 0.77 8.26
N ILE A 26 -3.93 0.70 7.45
CA ILE A 26 -5.18 0.02 7.84
C ILE A 26 -4.85 -1.46 8.07
N ALA A 27 -5.24 -1.99 9.21
CA ALA A 27 -5.06 -3.41 9.52
C ALA A 27 -5.89 -4.27 8.55
N ARG A 28 -5.40 -5.47 8.21
CA ARG A 28 -6.06 -6.37 7.27
C ARG A 28 -7.49 -6.72 7.69
N GLU A 29 -7.72 -6.89 8.98
CA GLU A 29 -9.04 -7.17 9.56
C GLU A 29 -9.99 -5.96 9.38
N GLU A 30 -9.49 -4.74 9.59
CA GLU A 30 -10.25 -3.51 9.35
C GLU A 30 -10.59 -3.36 7.87
N LEU A 31 -9.63 -3.62 6.97
CA LEU A 31 -9.83 -3.60 5.53
C LEU A 31 -10.91 -4.60 5.10
N THR A 32 -10.83 -5.84 5.60
CA THR A 32 -11.84 -6.87 5.34
C THR A 32 -13.22 -6.44 5.82
N ALA A 33 -13.31 -5.84 7.01
CA ALA A 33 -14.57 -5.35 7.56
C ALA A 33 -15.14 -4.18 6.75
N LEU A 34 -14.31 -3.24 6.29
CA LEU A 34 -14.73 -2.11 5.46
C LEU A 34 -15.32 -2.58 4.12
N CYS A 35 -14.71 -3.60 3.50
CA CYS A 35 -15.10 -4.10 2.18
C CYS A 35 -16.15 -5.22 2.22
N ALA A 36 -16.52 -5.74 3.39
CA ALA A 36 -17.43 -6.89 3.52
C ALA A 36 -18.81 -6.69 2.87
N ASN A 37 -19.30 -5.45 2.83
CA ASN A 37 -20.60 -5.09 2.26
C ASN A 37 -20.47 -4.22 1.00
N ALA A 38 -19.30 -4.13 0.40
CA ALA A 38 -19.12 -3.41 -0.85
C ALA A 38 -19.77 -4.18 -2.01
N GLU A 39 -20.48 -3.48 -2.88
CA GLU A 39 -21.16 -4.05 -4.04
C GLU A 39 -20.14 -4.43 -5.13
N ASP A 40 -19.04 -3.67 -5.21
CA ASP A 40 -17.95 -3.88 -6.14
C ASP A 40 -16.59 -3.39 -5.58
N GLN A 41 -15.54 -3.58 -6.36
CA GLN A 41 -14.19 -3.18 -5.99
C GLN A 41 -14.02 -1.65 -5.89
N ALA A 42 -14.70 -0.88 -6.74
CA ALA A 42 -14.62 0.58 -6.70
C ALA A 42 -15.23 1.12 -5.42
N GLN A 43 -16.37 0.56 -4.99
CA GLN A 43 -17.00 0.91 -3.72
C GLN A 43 -16.11 0.53 -2.52
N CYS A 44 -15.50 -0.67 -2.53
CA CYS A 44 -14.52 -1.05 -1.51
C CYS A 44 -13.39 -0.01 -1.43
N GLY A 45 -12.80 0.37 -2.57
CA GLY A 45 -11.77 1.42 -2.62
C GLY A 45 -12.24 2.74 -2.02
N ARG A 46 -13.50 3.15 -2.27
CA ARG A 46 -14.10 4.36 -1.69
C ARG A 46 -14.25 4.31 -0.17
N LEU A 47 -14.63 3.17 0.36
CA LEU A 47 -14.74 2.98 1.81
C LEU A 47 -13.38 3.08 2.49
N VAL A 48 -12.35 2.49 1.90
CA VAL A 48 -10.95 2.60 2.35
C VAL A 48 -10.48 4.05 2.24
N GLU A 49 -10.72 4.72 1.11
CA GLU A 49 -10.37 6.14 0.91
C GLU A 49 -11.00 7.03 1.97
N ALA A 50 -12.29 6.88 2.24
CA ALA A 50 -12.97 7.70 3.25
C ALA A 50 -12.29 7.58 4.62
N ARG A 51 -11.82 6.39 4.98
CA ARG A 51 -11.05 6.14 6.19
C ARG A 51 -9.67 6.79 6.15
N GLN A 52 -8.97 6.70 5.01
CA GLN A 52 -7.63 7.28 4.82
C GLN A 52 -7.67 8.81 4.82
N LEU A 53 -8.63 9.43 4.14
CA LEU A 53 -8.73 10.88 4.03
C LEU A 53 -8.95 11.58 5.38
N THR A 54 -9.50 10.91 6.39
CA THR A 54 -9.57 11.48 7.75
C THR A 54 -8.19 11.84 8.31
N ARG A 55 -7.16 11.11 7.91
CA ARG A 55 -5.76 11.30 8.34
C ARG A 55 -4.94 12.10 7.34
N LEU A 56 -5.29 12.01 6.07
CA LEU A 56 -4.51 12.56 4.95
C LEU A 56 -5.11 13.85 4.36
N SER A 57 -5.99 14.54 5.10
CA SER A 57 -6.72 15.74 4.64
C SER A 57 -5.82 16.89 4.16
N ARG A 58 -4.55 16.93 4.57
CA ARG A 58 -3.55 17.90 4.09
C ARG A 58 -2.85 17.46 2.82
N ILE A 59 -2.98 16.18 2.43
CA ILE A 59 -2.27 15.55 1.31
C ILE A 59 -3.24 15.31 0.16
N ALA A 60 -4.44 14.82 0.47
CA ALA A 60 -5.43 14.47 -0.53
C ALA A 60 -6.84 14.85 -0.06
N GLU A 61 -7.70 15.19 -1.03
CA GLU A 61 -9.11 15.46 -0.81
C GLU A 61 -9.95 14.88 -1.96
N ARG A 62 -11.19 14.52 -1.66
CA ARG A 62 -12.18 14.09 -2.65
C ARG A 62 -13.22 15.19 -2.87
N VAL A 63 -13.37 15.64 -4.12
CA VAL A 63 -14.37 16.62 -4.52
C VAL A 63 -15.18 16.02 -5.69
N GLY A 64 -16.32 15.45 -5.39
CA GLY A 64 -17.13 14.75 -6.39
C GLY A 64 -16.38 13.55 -6.98
N ASP A 65 -16.16 13.56 -8.28
CA ASP A 65 -15.43 12.54 -9.05
C ASP A 65 -13.90 12.77 -9.07
N GLU A 66 -13.41 13.87 -8.49
CA GLU A 66 -11.99 14.20 -8.47
C GLU A 66 -11.33 13.82 -7.15
N LEU A 67 -10.26 13.02 -7.22
CA LEU A 67 -9.28 12.87 -6.16
C LEU A 67 -8.14 13.85 -6.42
N ARG A 68 -8.02 14.85 -5.57
CA ARG A 68 -7.01 15.90 -5.64
C ARG A 68 -5.88 15.58 -4.68
N VAL A 69 -4.64 15.54 -5.17
CA VAL A 69 -3.45 15.21 -4.38
C VAL A 69 -2.44 16.34 -4.47
N SER A 70 -2.07 16.90 -3.31
CA SER A 70 -1.03 17.91 -3.21
C SER A 70 0.35 17.28 -3.45
N LEU A 71 1.13 17.86 -4.36
CA LEU A 71 2.51 17.45 -4.62
C LEU A 71 3.50 18.22 -3.73
N SER A 72 4.68 17.66 -3.55
CA SER A 72 5.78 18.25 -2.75
C SER A 72 6.92 18.71 -3.68
N PRO A 73 7.50 19.92 -3.52
CA PRO A 73 7.11 20.95 -2.53
C PRO A 73 5.87 21.75 -2.92
N PHE A 74 5.50 21.78 -4.21
CA PHE A 74 4.36 22.52 -4.73
C PHE A 74 3.74 21.78 -5.92
N GLY A 75 2.44 21.94 -6.08
CA GLY A 75 1.70 21.37 -7.20
C GLY A 75 0.45 20.62 -6.76
N LEU A 76 -0.32 20.21 -7.74
CA LEU A 76 -1.55 19.46 -7.58
C LEU A 76 -1.66 18.44 -8.72
N THR A 77 -1.95 17.19 -8.40
CA THR A 77 -2.36 16.17 -9.36
C THR A 77 -3.83 15.84 -9.10
N ILE A 78 -4.58 15.65 -10.18
CA ILE A 78 -6.01 15.34 -10.11
C ILE A 78 -6.25 14.01 -10.83
N PHE A 79 -6.78 13.04 -10.10
CA PHE A 79 -7.29 11.80 -10.66
C PHE A 79 -8.81 11.90 -10.74
N ARG A 80 -9.36 11.70 -11.94
CA ARG A 80 -10.80 11.81 -12.16
C ARG A 80 -11.39 10.43 -12.43
N ASP A 81 -12.44 10.12 -11.70
CA ASP A 81 -13.26 8.96 -12.01
C ASP A 81 -14.09 9.24 -13.25
N THR A 82 -14.21 8.24 -14.09
CA THR A 82 -14.97 8.35 -15.32
C THR A 82 -15.87 7.14 -15.49
N VAL A 83 -17.04 7.36 -16.07
CA VAL A 83 -17.92 6.31 -16.57
C VAL A 83 -18.11 6.55 -18.06
N ASN A 84 -17.78 5.59 -18.86
CA ASN A 84 -17.92 5.64 -20.31
C ASN A 84 -18.45 4.32 -20.85
N VAL A 85 -18.67 4.24 -22.15
CA VAL A 85 -19.25 3.07 -22.82
C VAL A 85 -18.36 1.81 -22.76
N THR A 86 -17.08 1.97 -22.44
CA THR A 86 -16.12 0.85 -22.35
C THR A 86 -15.88 0.41 -20.91
N GLY A 87 -16.45 1.09 -19.93
CA GLY A 87 -16.28 0.77 -18.51
C GLY A 87 -16.15 2.01 -17.62
N ALA A 88 -15.95 1.78 -16.36
CA ALA A 88 -15.72 2.81 -15.36
C ALA A 88 -14.27 2.75 -14.89
N THR A 89 -13.62 3.91 -14.83
CA THR A 89 -12.30 4.04 -14.20
C THR A 89 -12.47 4.77 -12.87
N SER A 90 -11.87 4.25 -11.81
CA SER A 90 -11.87 4.92 -10.51
C SER A 90 -10.49 4.92 -9.86
N TYR A 91 -10.29 5.89 -8.98
CA TYR A 91 -9.09 6.05 -8.16
C TYR A 91 -9.50 6.25 -6.71
N ALA A 92 -8.85 5.57 -5.79
CA ALA A 92 -9.10 5.73 -4.36
C ALA A 92 -7.79 5.69 -3.57
N VAL A 93 -7.66 6.54 -2.55
CA VAL A 93 -6.50 6.49 -1.64
C VAL A 93 -6.56 5.20 -0.84
N TRP A 94 -5.53 4.36 -1.02
CA TRP A 94 -5.39 3.08 -0.33
C TRP A 94 -4.49 3.18 0.88
N ASP A 95 -3.30 3.77 0.72
CA ASP A 95 -2.33 3.94 1.80
C ASP A 95 -1.38 5.11 1.51
N TYR A 96 -0.59 5.48 2.51
CA TYR A 96 0.45 6.50 2.40
C TYR A 96 1.74 6.05 3.07
N LEU A 97 2.77 5.90 2.26
CA LEU A 97 4.13 5.54 2.68
C LEU A 97 4.86 6.83 3.10
N GLU A 98 4.69 7.21 4.36
CA GLU A 98 5.11 8.52 4.87
C GLU A 98 6.60 8.81 4.66
N LYS A 99 7.49 7.86 4.97
CA LYS A 99 8.96 8.03 4.81
C LYS A 99 9.41 8.21 3.37
N LEU A 100 8.58 7.77 2.42
CA LEU A 100 8.86 7.83 0.99
C LEU A 100 8.05 8.92 0.28
N ASP A 101 7.21 9.64 1.03
CA ASP A 101 6.27 10.63 0.50
C ASP A 101 5.49 10.11 -0.73
N THR A 102 5.02 8.85 -0.64
CA THR A 102 4.38 8.13 -1.74
C THR A 102 2.97 7.69 -1.36
N LEU A 103 1.97 8.13 -2.12
CA LEU A 103 0.61 7.61 -2.02
C LEU A 103 0.47 6.32 -2.81
N VAL A 104 -0.23 5.37 -2.22
CA VAL A 104 -0.72 4.17 -2.89
C VAL A 104 -2.18 4.40 -3.22
N LEU A 105 -2.53 4.39 -4.50
CA LEU A 105 -3.89 4.50 -4.98
C LEU A 105 -4.36 3.13 -5.46
N PHE A 106 -5.54 2.72 -5.05
CA PHE A 106 -6.27 1.63 -5.67
C PHE A 106 -6.95 2.15 -6.94
N THR A 107 -6.87 1.40 -8.02
CA THR A 107 -7.45 1.79 -9.31
C THR A 107 -8.32 0.69 -9.86
N THR A 108 -9.44 1.06 -10.47
CA THR A 108 -10.25 0.13 -11.28
C THR A 108 -10.35 0.66 -12.71
N ASP A 109 -10.45 -0.25 -13.67
CA ASP A 109 -10.70 0.04 -15.08
C ASP A 109 -11.55 -1.09 -15.68
N GLY A 110 -12.86 -0.88 -15.73
CA GLY A 110 -13.82 -1.95 -15.97
C GLY A 110 -13.73 -3.02 -14.89
N ASP A 111 -13.53 -4.27 -15.32
CA ASP A 111 -13.41 -5.42 -14.42
C ASP A 111 -11.98 -5.63 -13.87
N ARG A 112 -11.04 -4.78 -14.26
CA ARG A 112 -9.64 -4.86 -13.80
C ARG A 112 -9.40 -3.95 -12.64
N SER A 113 -8.63 -4.43 -11.67
CA SER A 113 -8.11 -3.60 -10.59
C SER A 113 -6.59 -3.65 -10.54
N GLY A 114 -6.00 -2.64 -9.95
CA GLY A 114 -4.57 -2.54 -9.76
C GLY A 114 -4.21 -1.42 -8.81
N PHE A 115 -2.96 -1.09 -8.75
CA PHE A 115 -2.47 -0.04 -7.86
C PHE A 115 -1.58 0.94 -8.61
N LEU A 116 -1.59 2.18 -8.15
CA LEU A 116 -0.75 3.26 -8.64
C LEU A 116 0.02 3.85 -7.46
N LEU A 117 1.34 3.85 -7.54
CA LEU A 117 2.18 4.57 -6.60
C LEU A 117 2.41 5.98 -7.17
N LEU A 118 1.99 7.00 -6.43
CA LEU A 118 2.24 8.41 -6.73
C LEU A 118 3.32 8.93 -5.79
N GLN A 119 4.52 9.15 -6.31
CA GLN A 119 5.56 9.88 -5.59
C GLN A 119 5.21 11.36 -5.58
N ARG A 120 4.84 11.92 -4.42
CA ARG A 120 4.43 13.33 -4.32
C ARG A 120 5.58 14.27 -4.64
N HIS A 121 6.81 13.85 -4.36
CA HIS A 121 7.99 14.58 -4.82
C HIS A 121 8.18 14.35 -6.33
N GLY A 122 7.82 15.35 -7.12
CA GLY A 122 7.97 15.32 -8.59
C GLY A 122 6.80 14.72 -9.37
N GLY A 123 5.78 14.15 -8.70
CA GLY A 123 4.55 13.68 -9.36
C GLY A 123 4.72 12.41 -10.20
N GLY A 124 5.74 11.61 -9.93
CA GLY A 124 5.97 10.35 -10.66
C GLY A 124 4.88 9.31 -10.36
N GLU A 125 4.31 8.71 -11.41
CA GLU A 125 3.25 7.71 -11.33
C GLU A 125 3.74 6.35 -11.79
N TYR A 126 3.54 5.29 -10.97
CA TYR A 126 4.02 3.93 -11.26
C TYR A 126 2.91 2.92 -11.01
N ARG A 127 2.42 2.30 -12.08
CA ARG A 127 1.39 1.26 -12.00
C ARG A 127 1.99 -0.08 -11.62
N VAL A 128 1.31 -0.78 -10.70
CA VAL A 128 1.63 -2.15 -10.29
C VAL A 128 0.36 -3.00 -10.31
N PRO A 129 0.48 -4.31 -10.62
CA PRO A 129 -0.69 -5.13 -10.91
C PRO A 129 -1.52 -5.50 -9.67
N SER A 130 -0.89 -5.53 -8.50
CA SER A 130 -1.55 -5.92 -7.25
C SER A 130 -1.06 -5.06 -6.08
N GLU A 131 -1.68 -5.21 -4.92
CA GLU A 131 -1.34 -4.47 -3.71
C GLU A 131 0.15 -4.58 -3.38
N PRO A 132 0.84 -3.44 -3.21
CA PRO A 132 2.24 -3.43 -2.83
C PRO A 132 2.40 -3.80 -1.35
N VAL A 133 3.00 -4.94 -1.06
CA VAL A 133 3.31 -5.38 0.30
C VAL A 133 4.71 -4.92 0.67
N MET A 134 4.80 -3.94 1.57
CA MET A 134 6.08 -3.32 1.95
C MET A 134 6.97 -4.26 2.74
N ALA A 135 8.25 -4.25 2.40
CA ALA A 135 9.30 -4.94 3.16
C ALA A 135 9.64 -4.19 4.47
N PRO A 136 10.21 -4.88 5.47
CA PRO A 136 10.66 -4.25 6.71
C PRO A 136 11.70 -3.14 6.55
N ASP A 137 12.40 -3.07 5.41
CA ASP A 137 13.35 -1.99 5.09
C ASP A 137 12.66 -0.72 4.58
N GLU A 138 11.33 -0.78 4.37
CA GLU A 138 10.48 0.30 3.91
C GLU A 138 10.90 0.92 2.56
N ARG A 139 11.69 0.21 1.78
CA ARG A 139 12.15 0.61 0.44
C ARG A 139 11.76 -0.39 -0.64
N HIS A 140 11.75 -1.67 -0.28
CA HIS A 140 11.28 -2.72 -1.18
C HIS A 140 9.82 -3.04 -0.92
N PHE A 141 9.15 -3.50 -1.94
CA PHE A 141 7.83 -4.10 -1.83
C PHE A 141 7.69 -5.27 -2.80
N ALA A 142 6.78 -6.16 -2.49
CA ALA A 142 6.45 -7.27 -3.37
C ALA A 142 5.01 -7.11 -3.88
N THR A 143 4.78 -7.60 -5.11
CA THR A 143 3.45 -7.77 -5.70
C THR A 143 3.27 -9.22 -6.11
N ALA A 144 2.05 -9.75 -5.98
CA ALA A 144 1.68 -11.08 -6.48
C ALA A 144 0.52 -10.93 -7.47
N ASP A 145 0.82 -11.15 -8.73
CA ASP A 145 -0.13 -11.01 -9.83
C ASP A 145 -0.58 -12.39 -10.29
N PHE A 146 -1.65 -12.88 -9.68
CA PHE A 146 -2.20 -14.21 -9.94
C PHE A 146 -3.71 -14.15 -10.06
N CYS A 147 -4.24 -14.70 -11.12
CA CYS A 147 -5.67 -14.89 -11.36
C CYS A 147 -5.90 -16.00 -12.38
N ALA A 148 -7.15 -16.37 -12.58
CA ALA A 148 -7.51 -17.41 -13.54
C ALA A 148 -7.20 -17.02 -14.99
N ASN A 149 -7.35 -15.74 -15.34
CA ASN A 149 -7.16 -15.21 -16.68
C ASN A 149 -6.54 -13.80 -16.62
N ASP A 150 -5.77 -13.46 -17.63
CA ASP A 150 -5.19 -12.12 -17.86
C ASP A 150 -4.20 -11.61 -16.81
N CYS A 151 -3.65 -12.49 -15.96
CA CYS A 151 -2.56 -12.16 -15.05
C CYS A 151 -1.24 -12.77 -15.54
N ASP A 152 -0.14 -12.15 -15.11
CA ASP A 152 1.21 -12.62 -15.46
C ASP A 152 1.62 -13.89 -14.70
N ASN A 153 0.87 -14.30 -13.66
CA ASN A 153 1.16 -15.42 -12.76
C ASN A 153 2.59 -15.36 -12.23
N ARG A 154 2.93 -14.22 -11.66
CA ARG A 154 4.27 -13.94 -11.13
C ARG A 154 4.26 -13.13 -9.84
N VAL A 155 5.31 -13.30 -9.08
CA VAL A 155 5.72 -12.41 -8.00
C VAL A 155 6.76 -11.45 -8.54
N ALA A 156 6.67 -10.17 -8.20
CA ALA A 156 7.69 -9.19 -8.52
C ALA A 156 8.17 -8.48 -7.26
N VAL A 157 9.45 -8.20 -7.20
CA VAL A 157 10.07 -7.35 -6.17
C VAL A 157 10.44 -6.03 -6.82
N TRP A 158 10.07 -4.96 -6.14
CA TRP A 158 10.23 -3.59 -6.59
C TRP A 158 11.00 -2.81 -5.54
N ARG A 159 11.63 -1.75 -5.98
CA ARG A 159 12.31 -0.79 -5.11
C ARG A 159 11.78 0.62 -5.37
N ILE A 160 11.47 1.33 -4.28
CA ILE A 160 11.12 2.75 -4.32
C ILE A 160 12.42 3.54 -4.08
N GLU A 161 12.77 4.37 -5.03
CA GLU A 161 13.90 5.28 -5.00
C GLU A 161 13.38 6.72 -4.95
N ARG A 162 14.26 7.70 -4.68
CA ARG A 162 13.84 9.11 -4.62
C ARG A 162 13.16 9.59 -5.91
N ASN A 163 13.60 9.09 -7.07
CA ASN A 163 13.17 9.56 -8.38
C ASN A 163 12.48 8.46 -9.19
N GLY A 164 11.92 7.45 -8.53
CA GLY A 164 11.23 6.41 -9.27
C GLY A 164 10.93 5.15 -8.49
N VAL A 165 10.18 4.28 -9.15
CA VAL A 165 9.89 2.92 -8.70
C VAL A 165 10.43 1.97 -9.76
N ARG A 166 11.31 1.05 -9.37
CA ARG A 166 11.97 0.12 -10.27
C ARG A 166 11.65 -1.32 -9.88
N LYS A 167 11.25 -2.11 -10.88
CA LYS A 167 11.15 -3.56 -10.73
C LYS A 167 12.59 -4.14 -10.72
N GLU A 168 12.93 -4.86 -9.67
CA GLU A 168 14.27 -5.46 -9.51
C GLU A 168 14.31 -6.90 -9.99
N SER A 169 13.33 -7.69 -9.57
CA SER A 169 13.31 -9.11 -9.90
C SER A 169 11.89 -9.65 -10.03
N THR A 170 11.76 -10.75 -10.74
CA THR A 170 10.50 -11.48 -10.90
C THR A 170 10.73 -12.97 -10.70
N TRP A 171 9.70 -13.65 -10.25
CA TRP A 171 9.67 -15.09 -10.14
C TRP A 171 8.27 -15.62 -10.49
N SER A 172 8.22 -16.71 -11.24
CA SER A 172 6.97 -17.42 -11.57
C SER A 172 7.05 -18.87 -11.09
N PRO A 173 5.97 -19.43 -10.54
CA PRO A 173 5.92 -20.83 -10.19
C PRO A 173 5.95 -21.71 -11.47
N PRO A 174 6.46 -22.93 -11.38
CA PRO A 174 6.50 -23.86 -12.53
C PRO A 174 5.11 -24.38 -12.93
N THR A 175 4.13 -24.25 -12.04
CA THR A 175 2.72 -24.65 -12.27
C THR A 175 1.81 -23.49 -11.86
N PRO A 176 0.62 -23.35 -12.48
CA PRO A 176 -0.33 -22.30 -12.12
C PRO A 176 -0.71 -22.34 -10.64
N TRP A 177 -0.84 -21.17 -10.04
CA TRP A 177 -1.34 -20.97 -8.68
C TRP A 177 -2.63 -20.16 -8.72
N SER A 178 -3.40 -20.26 -7.65
CA SER A 178 -4.53 -19.40 -7.36
C SER A 178 -4.39 -18.85 -5.95
N ASP A 179 -5.17 -17.81 -5.61
CA ASP A 179 -5.30 -17.23 -4.27
C ASP A 179 -3.96 -16.98 -3.59
N VAL A 180 -3.09 -16.24 -4.26
CA VAL A 180 -1.74 -15.97 -3.75
C VAL A 180 -1.71 -14.74 -2.88
N SER A 181 -1.16 -14.88 -1.67
CA SER A 181 -0.80 -13.75 -0.82
C SER A 181 0.70 -13.70 -0.56
N VAL A 182 1.22 -12.49 -0.37
CA VAL A 182 2.63 -12.22 -0.08
C VAL A 182 2.75 -11.65 1.32
N THR A 183 3.74 -12.12 2.08
CA THR A 183 4.16 -11.50 3.33
C THR A 183 5.69 -11.50 3.42
N TRP A 184 6.27 -10.51 4.12
CA TRP A 184 7.70 -10.49 4.38
C TRP A 184 8.01 -11.17 5.71
N ARG A 185 8.94 -12.12 5.71
CA ARG A 185 9.47 -12.72 6.94
C ARG A 185 10.61 -11.89 7.54
N ASN A 186 11.38 -11.28 6.67
CA ASN A 186 12.47 -10.35 7.00
C ASN A 186 12.82 -9.53 5.73
N ALA A 187 13.89 -8.75 5.75
CA ALA A 187 14.27 -7.86 4.65
C ALA A 187 14.68 -8.60 3.34
N ASP A 188 15.01 -9.88 3.40
CA ASP A 188 15.49 -10.65 2.26
C ASP A 188 14.63 -11.89 1.91
N THR A 189 13.58 -12.17 2.67
CA THR A 189 12.79 -13.39 2.51
C THR A 189 11.29 -13.07 2.53
N ILE A 190 10.60 -13.50 1.48
CA ILE A 190 9.13 -13.47 1.39
C ILE A 190 8.54 -14.85 1.64
N ALA A 191 7.35 -14.87 2.22
CA ALA A 191 6.49 -16.05 2.30
C ALA A 191 5.32 -15.84 1.33
N LEU A 192 5.09 -16.83 0.49
CA LEU A 192 3.97 -16.91 -0.44
C LEU A 192 3.01 -17.95 0.08
N GLU A 193 1.82 -17.54 0.45
CA GLU A 193 0.72 -18.45 0.74
C GLU A 193 -0.11 -18.58 -0.53
N TYR A 194 -0.33 -19.81 -0.98
CA TYR A 194 -0.98 -20.08 -2.24
C TYR A 194 -1.80 -21.36 -2.21
N SER A 195 -2.80 -21.47 -3.07
CA SER A 195 -3.45 -22.72 -3.45
C SER A 195 -3.21 -23.02 -4.93
N ARG A 196 -3.57 -24.22 -5.35
CA ARG A 196 -3.54 -24.64 -6.77
C ARG A 196 -4.96 -24.80 -7.27
N PRO A 197 -5.21 -24.63 -8.57
CA PRO A 197 -6.53 -24.82 -9.14
C PRO A 197 -7.12 -26.21 -8.91
N ASP A 198 -6.25 -27.24 -8.82
CA ASP A 198 -6.59 -28.65 -8.58
C ASP A 198 -6.57 -29.05 -7.11
N ASP A 199 -6.08 -28.17 -6.22
CA ASP A 199 -5.94 -28.42 -4.77
C ASP A 199 -6.08 -27.12 -3.97
N ALA A 200 -7.25 -26.92 -3.41
CA ALA A 200 -7.57 -25.72 -2.61
C ALA A 200 -6.87 -25.68 -1.23
N GLN A 201 -6.05 -26.68 -0.89
CA GLN A 201 -5.31 -26.68 0.37
C GLN A 201 -4.25 -25.56 0.34
N PRO A 202 -4.26 -24.62 1.32
CA PRO A 202 -3.29 -23.56 1.40
C PRO A 202 -1.89 -24.12 1.66
N ARG A 203 -0.92 -23.61 0.93
CA ARG A 203 0.50 -24.00 1.05
C ARG A 203 1.34 -22.75 1.23
N THR A 204 2.48 -22.90 1.88
CA THR A 204 3.44 -21.80 2.07
C THR A 204 4.76 -22.16 1.38
N LEU A 205 5.27 -21.20 0.60
CA LEU A 205 6.61 -21.27 0.02
C LEU A 205 7.43 -20.06 0.49
N LEU A 206 8.61 -20.32 1.02
CA LEU A 206 9.58 -19.27 1.34
C LEU A 206 10.51 -19.02 0.16
N ARG A 207 10.71 -17.75 -0.19
CA ARG A 207 11.62 -17.34 -1.27
C ARG A 207 12.58 -16.27 -0.76
N ARG A 208 13.87 -16.55 -0.89
CA ARG A 208 14.93 -15.58 -0.57
C ARG A 208 15.27 -14.76 -1.81
N LEU A 209 15.41 -13.45 -1.68
CA LEU A 209 15.68 -12.55 -2.81
C LEU A 209 17.00 -12.85 -3.54
N GLY A 210 18.00 -13.39 -2.86
CA GLY A 210 19.28 -13.83 -3.46
C GLY A 210 19.25 -15.20 -4.14
N ASP A 211 18.11 -15.89 -4.21
CA ASP A 211 17.99 -17.20 -4.84
C ASP A 211 18.16 -17.08 -6.37
N PRO A 212 18.98 -17.93 -7.02
CA PRO A 212 19.24 -17.88 -8.46
C PRO A 212 17.99 -18.06 -9.36
N SER A 213 16.89 -18.56 -8.80
CA SER A 213 15.63 -18.72 -9.55
C SER A 213 14.90 -17.42 -9.82
N TRP A 214 15.28 -16.31 -9.17
CA TRP A 214 14.78 -14.99 -9.52
C TRP A 214 15.38 -14.51 -10.84
N GLN A 215 14.52 -14.00 -11.71
CA GLN A 215 14.94 -13.35 -12.94
C GLN A 215 15.11 -11.85 -12.67
N ASN A 216 16.29 -11.32 -12.96
CA ASN A 216 16.49 -9.87 -12.92
C ASN A 216 15.53 -9.20 -13.91
N ALA A 217 14.85 -8.16 -13.48
CA ALA A 217 14.03 -7.37 -14.39
C ALA A 217 14.96 -6.66 -15.38
N SER A 218 14.80 -6.95 -16.68
CA SER A 218 15.54 -6.23 -17.72
C SER A 218 15.22 -4.74 -17.61
N THR A 219 16.24 -3.92 -17.36
CA THR A 219 16.15 -2.47 -17.48
C THR A 219 15.88 -2.16 -18.96
N LYS A 220 14.64 -1.81 -19.31
CA LYS A 220 14.30 -1.19 -20.58
C LYS A 220 14.29 0.30 -20.42
#